data_57f33b587af1b4cae9b9b81b23f7628f
#
_entry.id   57f33b587af1b4cae9b9b81b23f7628f
#
_cell.length_a   1.000
_cell.length_b   1.000
_cell.length_c   1.000
_cell.angle_alpha   90.00
_cell.angle_beta   90.00
_cell.angle_gamma   90.00
#
_symmetry.space_group_name_H-M   'P 1'
#
loop_
_entity.id
_entity.type
_entity.pdbx_description
1 polymer ?
#
loop_
_entity_poly.entity_id
_entity_poly.type
_entity_poly.pdbx_seq_one_letter_code
_entity_poly.pdbx_strand_id
1 'polypeptide(L)'
;MNLPLFSGPHDNAHFDVELSDSLIMELGLSDLTVQKIYEAMASFNINFVDAANRLGILRPETIEQALNNIKKRKIPEAGGGIMETALRRIATDKRVVLRQAERVTPGPALILAHDSDHPRSERLRALRTELLLLHEGGRGANIVAVVSSGAGEGRSQLCGELAICFAQLGRRTLLVDADMRKPQQHVLFGATNLQGLSEAISLNVKPYLHSVNGLPFMHLLTAGPVPKNPLELLSDGRFANLLTDWRNAYEFIVLDTPPVEQCADALAVATMAQRTLILSRARHTTYKSTRALLRRLGSTQSRLLGAVINHF
;
A
#
# COMPACT_ATOMS: atom_id res chain seq x y z
N MET A 1 -25.32 25.02 25.28
CA MET A 1 -24.71 25.68 24.09
C MET A 1 -24.52 24.59 23.08
N ASN A 2 -25.32 24.59 22.02
CA ASN A 2 -25.38 23.54 21.01
C ASN A 2 -24.15 23.61 20.11
N LEU A 3 -23.32 22.57 20.12
CA LEU A 3 -22.35 22.30 19.07
C LEU A 3 -23.12 21.87 17.82
N PRO A 4 -22.75 22.37 16.62
CA PRO A 4 -23.41 21.91 15.40
C PRO A 4 -23.04 20.45 15.14
N LEU A 5 -24.06 19.61 15.15
CA LEU A 5 -24.05 18.24 14.67
C LEU A 5 -23.63 18.26 13.19
N PHE A 6 -22.52 17.63 12.88
CA PHE A 6 -22.14 17.31 11.51
C PHE A 6 -23.19 16.35 10.95
N SER A 7 -24.11 16.87 10.16
CA SER A 7 -25.15 16.13 9.48
C SER A 7 -24.71 15.83 8.05
N GLY A 8 -24.42 14.55 7.76
CA GLY A 8 -24.29 14.03 6.39
C GLY A 8 -23.40 12.78 6.32
N PRO A 9 -23.91 11.63 5.86
CA PRO A 9 -23.14 10.38 5.91
C PRO A 9 -22.14 10.18 4.77
N HIS A 10 -21.76 11.20 3.98
CA HIS A 10 -20.94 11.01 2.76
C HIS A 10 -19.68 11.88 2.63
N ASP A 11 -19.38 12.79 3.55
CA ASP A 11 -18.21 13.70 3.38
C ASP A 11 -16.99 13.39 4.27
N ASN A 12 -17.01 12.35 5.10
CA ASN A 12 -16.08 12.22 6.23
C ASN A 12 -14.92 11.23 6.05
N ALA A 13 -14.87 10.40 5.02
CA ALA A 13 -13.93 9.27 5.00
C ALA A 13 -12.45 9.67 4.79
N HIS A 14 -12.16 10.75 4.08
CA HIS A 14 -10.78 11.17 3.83
C HIS A 14 -10.22 12.07 4.95
N PHE A 15 -11.07 12.89 5.54
CA PHE A 15 -10.73 13.68 6.72
C PHE A 15 -10.51 12.78 7.94
N ASP A 16 -11.22 11.64 8.00
CA ASP A 16 -11.12 10.65 9.05
C ASP A 16 -9.77 9.88 9.05
N VAL A 17 -9.15 9.57 7.93
CA VAL A 17 -7.89 8.80 7.89
C VAL A 17 -6.70 9.68 8.30
N GLU A 18 -6.54 10.87 7.72
CA GLU A 18 -5.47 11.80 8.13
C GLU A 18 -5.64 12.27 9.58
N LEU A 19 -6.88 12.41 10.01
CA LEU A 19 -7.22 12.78 11.38
C LEU A 19 -6.96 11.60 12.33
N SER A 20 -7.30 10.38 11.94
CA SER A 20 -7.03 9.15 12.70
C SER A 20 -5.55 8.95 12.92
N ASP A 21 -4.74 9.04 11.86
CA ASP A 21 -3.28 8.91 11.95
C ASP A 21 -2.66 10.01 12.82
N SER A 22 -3.14 11.25 12.68
CA SER A 22 -2.71 12.37 13.49
C SER A 22 -3.09 12.20 14.97
N LEU A 23 -4.27 11.66 15.26
CA LEU A 23 -4.73 11.35 16.62
C LEU A 23 -3.96 10.19 17.24
N ILE A 24 -3.68 9.13 16.47
CA ILE A 24 -2.87 8.00 16.92
C ILE A 24 -1.48 8.47 17.34
N MET A 25 -0.84 9.32 16.54
CA MET A 25 0.48 9.87 16.84
C MET A 25 0.45 10.82 18.05
N GLU A 26 -0.51 11.76 18.10
CA GLU A 26 -0.61 12.76 19.17
C GLU A 26 -0.92 12.12 20.53
N LEU A 27 -1.73 11.06 20.54
CA LEU A 27 -2.16 10.35 21.74
C LEU A 27 -1.24 9.19 22.12
N GLY A 28 -0.27 8.84 21.30
CA GLY A 28 0.67 7.74 21.55
C GLY A 28 -0.03 6.40 21.76
N LEU A 29 -1.09 6.11 20.98
CA LEU A 29 -1.88 4.89 21.14
C LEU A 29 -1.06 3.66 20.76
N SER A 30 -1.18 2.60 21.57
CA SER A 30 -0.53 1.32 21.26
C SER A 30 -1.21 0.64 20.06
N ASP A 31 -0.45 -0.17 19.31
CA ASP A 31 -0.96 -0.91 18.15
C ASP A 31 -2.21 -1.75 18.49
N LEU A 32 -2.22 -2.39 19.66
CA LEU A 32 -3.37 -3.16 20.13
C LEU A 32 -4.62 -2.30 20.36
N THR A 33 -4.43 -1.08 20.85
CA THR A 33 -5.52 -0.12 21.08
C THR A 33 -6.08 0.37 19.75
N VAL A 34 -5.20 0.69 18.82
CA VAL A 34 -5.54 1.11 17.46
C VAL A 34 -6.32 0.01 16.72
N GLN A 35 -5.87 -1.23 16.85
CA GLN A 35 -6.57 -2.39 16.26
C GLN A 35 -8.01 -2.51 16.78
N LYS A 36 -8.23 -2.40 18.10
CA LYS A 36 -9.58 -2.45 18.69
C LYS A 36 -10.49 -1.33 18.18
N ILE A 37 -9.93 -0.13 17.99
CA ILE A 37 -10.70 1.00 17.45
C ILE A 37 -11.12 0.71 16.01
N TYR A 38 -10.20 0.21 15.17
CA TYR A 38 -10.52 -0.14 13.78
C TYR A 38 -11.51 -1.30 13.66
N GLU A 39 -11.42 -2.32 14.51
CA GLU A 39 -12.43 -3.39 14.58
C GLU A 39 -13.83 -2.84 14.94
N ALA A 40 -13.91 -1.89 15.86
CA ALA A 40 -15.15 -1.23 16.20
C ALA A 40 -15.68 -0.32 15.07
N MET A 41 -14.80 0.42 14.39
CA MET A 41 -15.17 1.20 13.19
C MET A 41 -15.81 0.30 12.13
N ALA A 42 -15.19 -0.84 11.83
CA ALA A 42 -15.70 -1.80 10.86
C ALA A 42 -17.02 -2.45 11.29
N SER A 43 -17.14 -2.82 12.59
CA SER A 43 -18.34 -3.51 13.12
C SER A 43 -19.56 -2.62 13.21
N PHE A 44 -19.36 -1.33 13.50
CA PHE A 44 -20.45 -0.38 13.74
C PHE A 44 -20.61 0.68 12.64
N ASN A 45 -19.75 0.66 11.62
CA ASN A 45 -19.72 1.65 10.53
C ASN A 45 -19.66 3.10 11.03
N ILE A 46 -18.78 3.36 11.99
CA ILE A 46 -18.59 4.67 12.63
C ILE A 46 -17.14 5.17 12.40
N ASN A 47 -16.89 6.48 12.61
CA ASN A 47 -15.58 7.06 12.49
C ASN A 47 -14.65 6.71 13.67
N PHE A 48 -13.35 7.07 13.57
CA PHE A 48 -12.33 6.77 14.58
C PHE A 48 -12.66 7.34 15.96
N VAL A 49 -13.12 8.57 16.01
CA VAL A 49 -13.47 9.26 17.26
C VAL A 49 -14.65 8.60 17.96
N ASP A 50 -15.69 8.27 17.20
CA ASP A 50 -16.89 7.60 17.73
C ASP A 50 -16.57 6.17 18.19
N ALA A 51 -15.71 5.46 17.46
CA ALA A 51 -15.26 4.12 17.85
C ALA A 51 -14.43 4.16 19.15
N ALA A 52 -13.50 5.08 19.27
CA ALA A 52 -12.67 5.25 20.46
C ALA A 52 -13.49 5.63 21.69
N ASN A 53 -14.49 6.51 21.52
CA ASN A 53 -15.44 6.88 22.57
C ASN A 53 -16.32 5.70 23.00
N ARG A 54 -16.85 4.95 22.04
CA ARG A 54 -17.72 3.80 22.28
C ARG A 54 -17.04 2.68 23.04
N LEU A 55 -15.75 2.49 22.77
CA LEU A 55 -14.90 1.52 23.48
C LEU A 55 -14.43 2.04 24.85
N GLY A 56 -14.69 3.29 25.18
CA GLY A 56 -14.20 3.92 26.43
C GLY A 56 -12.67 4.04 26.48
N ILE A 57 -12.00 3.96 25.33
CA ILE A 57 -10.53 4.02 25.22
C ILE A 57 -10.04 5.44 25.42
N LEU A 58 -10.77 6.41 24.89
CA LEU A 58 -10.43 7.83 24.98
C LEU A 58 -11.59 8.61 25.60
N ARG A 59 -11.26 9.58 26.46
CA ARG A 59 -12.25 10.52 26.98
C ARG A 59 -12.47 11.64 25.99
N PRO A 60 -13.70 12.16 25.83
CA PRO A 60 -14.00 13.26 24.90
C PRO A 60 -13.08 14.46 25.05
N GLU A 61 -12.72 14.82 26.29
CA GLU A 61 -11.83 15.93 26.61
C GLU A 61 -10.40 15.71 26.07
N THR A 62 -9.91 14.48 26.13
CA THR A 62 -8.58 14.08 25.62
C THR A 62 -8.53 14.18 24.10
N ILE A 63 -9.61 13.77 23.43
CA ILE A 63 -9.74 13.86 21.98
C ILE A 63 -9.80 15.34 21.54
N GLU A 64 -10.56 16.15 22.25
CA GLU A 64 -10.70 17.59 21.94
C GLU A 64 -9.38 18.34 22.13
N GLN A 65 -8.61 18.02 23.18
CA GLN A 65 -7.27 18.56 23.38
C GLN A 65 -6.31 18.15 22.26
N ALA A 66 -6.30 16.88 21.86
CA ALA A 66 -5.46 16.38 20.77
C ALA A 66 -5.82 17.05 19.43
N LEU A 67 -7.11 17.20 19.13
CA LEU A 67 -7.59 17.92 17.95
C LEU A 67 -7.16 19.39 17.93
N ASN A 68 -7.20 20.07 19.06
CA ASN A 68 -6.76 21.45 19.20
C ASN A 68 -5.22 21.57 19.01
N ASN A 69 -4.45 20.61 19.51
CA ASN A 69 -3.01 20.58 19.31
C ASN A 69 -2.65 20.33 17.84
N ILE A 70 -3.35 19.41 17.18
CA ILE A 70 -3.17 19.15 15.73
C ILE A 70 -3.49 20.37 14.90
N LYS A 71 -4.59 21.09 15.22
CA LYS A 71 -4.96 22.34 14.56
C LYS A 71 -3.91 23.44 14.75
N LYS A 72 -3.34 23.57 15.94
CA LYS A 72 -2.29 24.56 16.24
C LYS A 72 -0.97 24.28 15.50
N ARG A 73 -0.60 23.01 15.30
CA ARG A 73 0.62 22.63 14.55
C ARG A 73 0.51 22.82 13.04
N LYS A 74 -0.71 22.87 12.48
CA LYS A 74 -0.94 23.08 11.03
C LYS A 74 -0.95 24.55 10.59
N ILE A 75 -0.69 25.51 11.47
CA ILE A 75 -0.62 26.93 11.14
C ILE A 75 0.79 27.45 11.49
N PRO A 76 1.74 27.52 10.56
CA PRO A 76 2.90 28.38 10.72
C PRO A 76 2.46 29.81 10.42
N GLU A 77 2.52 30.69 11.42
CA GLU A 77 2.48 32.14 11.20
C GLU A 77 3.78 32.55 10.50
N ALA A 78 3.75 32.72 9.18
CA ALA A 78 4.72 33.55 8.46
C ALA A 78 4.21 33.96 7.06
N GLY A 79 4.05 35.26 6.83
CA GLY A 79 4.18 35.89 5.52
C GLY A 79 2.98 35.78 4.58
N GLY A 80 2.02 36.73 4.73
CA GLY A 80 0.94 36.91 3.77
C GLY A 80 1.43 37.30 2.38
N GLY A 81 0.78 36.76 1.35
CA GLY A 81 0.81 37.26 -0.04
C GLY A 81 0.85 36.20 -1.12
N ILE A 82 1.75 35.21 -1.05
CA ILE A 82 1.94 34.24 -2.14
C ILE A 82 1.11 32.96 -1.88
N MET A 83 0.97 32.57 -0.63
CA MET A 83 0.22 31.37 -0.22
C MET A 83 -1.30 31.56 -0.36
N GLU A 84 -1.82 32.75 -0.05
CA GLU A 84 -3.25 33.06 -0.20
C GLU A 84 -3.68 33.07 -1.66
N THR A 85 -2.81 33.53 -2.57
CA THR A 85 -3.04 33.50 -4.02
C THR A 85 -2.97 32.05 -4.57
N ALA A 86 -2.07 31.20 -4.03
CA ALA A 86 -1.99 29.80 -4.39
C ALA A 86 -3.21 29.01 -3.87
N LEU A 87 -3.64 29.25 -2.64
CA LEU A 87 -4.84 28.63 -2.05
C LEU A 87 -6.13 29.09 -2.75
N ARG A 88 -6.24 30.36 -3.17
CA ARG A 88 -7.36 30.82 -3.99
C ARG A 88 -7.38 30.22 -5.38
N ARG A 89 -6.22 29.97 -6.01
CA ARG A 89 -6.15 29.25 -7.30
C ARG A 89 -6.57 27.79 -7.17
N ILE A 90 -6.21 27.11 -6.08
CA ILE A 90 -6.63 25.74 -5.78
C ILE A 90 -8.14 25.67 -5.46
N ALA A 91 -8.68 26.66 -4.75
CA ALA A 91 -10.11 26.74 -4.42
C ALA A 91 -11.02 27.13 -5.59
N THR A 92 -10.48 27.73 -6.65
CA THR A 92 -11.24 28.12 -7.85
C THR A 92 -11.17 27.10 -8.98
N ASP A 93 -10.22 26.14 -8.94
CA ASP A 93 -10.19 25.06 -9.91
C ASP A 93 -11.17 23.95 -9.50
N LYS A 94 -12.43 24.13 -9.90
CA LYS A 94 -13.54 23.14 -9.70
C LYS A 94 -13.28 21.77 -10.34
N ARG A 95 -12.09 21.48 -10.83
CA ARG A 95 -11.67 20.21 -11.41
C ARG A 95 -10.82 19.35 -10.48
N VAL A 96 -10.40 19.85 -9.33
CA VAL A 96 -9.85 19.01 -8.27
C VAL A 96 -11.04 18.42 -7.48
N VAL A 97 -11.74 17.51 -8.11
CA VAL A 97 -12.61 16.58 -7.40
C VAL A 97 -11.68 15.79 -6.49
N LEU A 98 -11.73 16.06 -5.18
CA LEU A 98 -11.20 15.18 -4.16
C LEU A 98 -11.93 13.84 -4.34
N ARG A 99 -11.39 12.97 -5.19
CA ARG A 99 -11.92 11.62 -5.35
C ARG A 99 -11.66 10.91 -4.02
N GLN A 100 -12.74 10.54 -3.36
CA GLN A 100 -12.70 9.62 -2.22
C GLN A 100 -11.88 8.42 -2.65
N ALA A 101 -10.96 7.97 -1.80
CA ALA A 101 -10.20 6.75 -2.05
C ALA A 101 -11.21 5.62 -2.29
N GLU A 102 -11.25 5.10 -3.51
CA GLU A 102 -12.15 4.02 -3.88
C GLU A 102 -11.84 2.81 -3.01
N ARG A 103 -12.86 2.26 -2.36
CA ARG A 103 -12.72 1.02 -1.62
C ARG A 103 -12.83 -0.14 -2.59
N VAL A 104 -11.80 -0.95 -2.63
CA VAL A 104 -11.71 -2.11 -3.52
C VAL A 104 -11.91 -3.41 -2.75
N THR A 105 -12.38 -4.44 -3.44
CA THR A 105 -12.63 -5.75 -2.82
C THR A 105 -11.78 -6.81 -3.49
N PRO A 106 -11.03 -7.62 -2.72
CA PRO A 106 -10.28 -8.74 -3.27
C PRO A 106 -11.20 -9.67 -4.08
N GLY A 107 -10.82 -9.96 -5.32
CA GLY A 107 -11.54 -10.88 -6.18
C GLY A 107 -11.33 -12.36 -5.80
N PRO A 108 -12.11 -13.28 -6.37
CA PRO A 108 -12.11 -14.71 -5.98
C PRO A 108 -10.79 -15.43 -6.24
N ALA A 109 -9.94 -14.89 -7.11
CA ALA A 109 -8.60 -15.44 -7.34
C ALA A 109 -7.66 -15.26 -6.15
N LEU A 110 -7.95 -14.34 -5.22
CA LEU A 110 -7.20 -14.10 -4.00
C LEU A 110 -7.78 -14.95 -2.86
N ILE A 111 -7.48 -16.23 -2.88
CA ILE A 111 -8.09 -17.26 -2.02
C ILE A 111 -7.99 -16.89 -0.54
N LEU A 112 -6.86 -16.37 -0.09
CA LEU A 112 -6.64 -16.02 1.32
C LEU A 112 -7.66 -14.97 1.86
N ALA A 113 -8.20 -14.13 0.99
CA ALA A 113 -9.21 -13.15 1.39
C ALA A 113 -10.59 -13.76 1.68
N HIS A 114 -10.88 -14.95 1.14
CA HIS A 114 -12.22 -15.55 1.14
C HIS A 114 -12.27 -16.88 1.90
N ASP A 115 -11.17 -17.64 1.93
CA ASP A 115 -11.08 -18.97 2.54
C ASP A 115 -9.78 -19.07 3.36
N SER A 116 -9.93 -18.83 4.66
CA SER A 116 -8.80 -18.91 5.61
C SER A 116 -8.29 -20.33 5.80
N ASP A 117 -9.12 -21.35 5.61
CA ASP A 117 -8.81 -22.74 5.90
C ASP A 117 -8.28 -23.51 4.69
N HIS A 118 -8.29 -22.85 3.53
CA HIS A 118 -7.73 -23.42 2.32
C HIS A 118 -6.24 -23.77 2.49
N PRO A 119 -5.76 -24.94 1.99
CA PRO A 119 -4.35 -25.34 2.13
C PRO A 119 -3.34 -24.32 1.57
N ARG A 120 -3.74 -23.53 0.56
CA ARG A 120 -2.94 -22.44 0.03
C ARG A 120 -2.77 -21.32 1.05
N SER A 121 -3.83 -20.98 1.80
CA SER A 121 -3.81 -19.95 2.83
C SER A 121 -2.79 -20.26 3.92
N GLU A 122 -2.70 -21.52 4.34
CA GLU A 122 -1.70 -21.96 5.32
C GLU A 122 -0.27 -21.86 4.78
N ARG A 123 -0.05 -22.24 3.53
CA ARG A 123 1.28 -22.08 2.88
C ARG A 123 1.70 -20.62 2.77
N LEU A 124 0.75 -19.70 2.52
CA LEU A 124 1.02 -18.26 2.51
C LEU A 124 1.37 -17.72 3.89
N ARG A 125 0.70 -18.20 4.95
CA ARG A 125 1.05 -17.86 6.34
C ARG A 125 2.45 -18.38 6.70
N ALA A 126 2.81 -19.57 6.26
CA ALA A 126 4.16 -20.10 6.44
C ALA A 126 5.20 -19.23 5.72
N LEU A 127 4.96 -18.89 4.44
CA LEU A 127 5.83 -17.98 3.68
C LEU A 127 5.97 -16.61 4.36
N ARG A 128 4.86 -16.04 4.84
CA ARG A 128 4.90 -14.79 5.61
C ARG A 128 5.79 -14.92 6.84
N THR A 129 5.67 -16.02 7.59
CA THR A 129 6.47 -16.26 8.79
C THR A 129 7.96 -16.34 8.45
N GLU A 130 8.34 -17.04 7.39
CA GLU A 130 9.72 -17.06 6.90
C GLU A 130 10.23 -15.64 6.54
N LEU A 131 9.42 -14.86 5.83
CA LEU A 131 9.80 -13.49 5.47
C LEU A 131 9.93 -12.57 6.70
N LEU A 132 9.13 -12.79 7.74
CA LEU A 132 9.27 -12.07 9.01
C LEU A 132 10.55 -12.45 9.74
N LEU A 133 10.94 -13.72 9.76
CA LEU A 133 12.18 -14.20 10.36
C LEU A 133 13.43 -13.67 9.63
N LEU A 134 13.33 -13.49 8.32
CA LEU A 134 14.40 -12.90 7.51
C LEU A 134 14.51 -11.36 7.68
N HIS A 135 13.56 -10.76 8.39
CA HIS A 135 13.61 -9.35 8.74
C HIS A 135 14.59 -9.14 9.89
N GLU A 136 15.78 -8.73 9.55
CA GLU A 136 16.75 -8.25 10.54
C GLU A 136 16.24 -6.93 11.09
N GLY A 137 15.73 -6.89 12.29
CA GLY A 137 15.11 -5.78 13.06
C GLY A 137 15.57 -4.33 12.79
N GLY A 138 15.84 -4.00 11.54
CA GLY A 138 16.19 -2.67 11.07
C GLY A 138 14.99 -1.73 11.13
N ARG A 139 15.25 -0.46 11.41
CA ARG A 139 14.24 0.59 11.31
C ARG A 139 13.86 0.79 9.83
N GLY A 140 12.56 0.70 9.52
CA GLY A 140 11.99 0.97 8.19
C GLY A 140 11.24 -0.21 7.59
N ALA A 141 10.43 0.05 6.54
CA ALA A 141 9.60 -0.95 5.89
C ALA A 141 10.40 -2.06 5.21
N ASN A 142 9.82 -3.27 5.23
CA ASN A 142 10.26 -4.37 4.37
C ASN A 142 9.72 -4.17 2.97
N ILE A 143 10.57 -3.78 2.05
CA ILE A 143 10.22 -3.71 0.63
C ILE A 143 10.66 -5.01 -0.02
N VAL A 144 9.73 -5.72 -0.64
CA VAL A 144 9.99 -6.99 -1.34
C VAL A 144 9.48 -6.89 -2.77
N ALA A 145 10.38 -7.03 -3.74
CA ALA A 145 10.00 -7.22 -5.14
C ALA A 145 9.81 -8.72 -5.42
N VAL A 146 8.65 -9.09 -5.95
CA VAL A 146 8.41 -10.45 -6.43
C VAL A 146 8.76 -10.51 -7.91
N VAL A 147 9.68 -11.38 -8.27
CA VAL A 147 10.17 -11.53 -9.64
C VAL A 147 9.99 -12.95 -10.13
N SER A 148 9.85 -13.12 -11.43
CA SER A 148 9.86 -14.44 -12.06
C SER A 148 10.48 -14.39 -13.45
N SER A 149 10.88 -15.54 -13.99
CA SER A 149 11.45 -15.59 -15.32
C SER A 149 10.44 -15.27 -16.41
N GLY A 150 9.33 -16.00 -16.43
CA GLY A 150 8.32 -15.95 -17.49
C GLY A 150 6.99 -15.32 -17.08
N ALA A 151 6.11 -15.16 -18.07
CA ALA A 151 4.72 -14.78 -17.84
C ALA A 151 3.89 -15.98 -17.33
N GLY A 152 2.77 -15.72 -16.64
CA GLY A 152 1.85 -16.77 -16.20
C GLY A 152 2.37 -17.65 -15.06
N GLU A 153 3.41 -17.22 -14.33
CA GLU A 153 3.94 -17.94 -13.17
C GLU A 153 3.17 -17.65 -11.87
N GLY A 154 2.24 -16.67 -11.86
CA GLY A 154 1.37 -16.35 -10.73
C GLY A 154 1.91 -15.24 -9.82
N ARG A 155 2.83 -14.38 -10.30
CA ARG A 155 3.41 -13.27 -9.51
C ARG A 155 2.35 -12.38 -8.91
N SER A 156 1.50 -11.79 -9.76
CA SER A 156 0.52 -10.81 -9.32
C SER A 156 -0.44 -11.37 -8.28
N GLN A 157 -0.85 -12.65 -8.46
CA GLN A 157 -1.65 -13.34 -7.45
C GLN A 157 -0.87 -13.52 -6.14
N LEU A 158 0.39 -13.97 -6.19
CA LEU A 158 1.23 -14.11 -4.99
C LEU A 158 1.43 -12.76 -4.29
N CYS A 159 1.67 -11.68 -5.04
CA CYS A 159 1.82 -10.33 -4.47
C CYS A 159 0.56 -9.88 -3.72
N GLY A 160 -0.61 -10.04 -4.34
CA GLY A 160 -1.90 -9.73 -3.72
C GLY A 160 -2.15 -10.55 -2.46
N GLU A 161 -1.99 -11.86 -2.52
CA GLU A 161 -2.18 -12.75 -1.37
C GLU A 161 -1.16 -12.50 -0.26
N LEU A 162 0.09 -12.19 -0.59
CA LEU A 162 1.13 -11.88 0.40
C LEU A 162 0.84 -10.54 1.11
N ALA A 163 0.39 -9.52 0.39
CA ALA A 163 -0.02 -8.26 0.97
C ALA A 163 -1.23 -8.43 1.91
N ILE A 164 -2.24 -9.21 1.51
CA ILE A 164 -3.38 -9.58 2.36
C ILE A 164 -2.88 -10.28 3.63
N CYS A 165 -1.94 -11.22 3.48
CA CYS A 165 -1.40 -12.02 4.58
C CYS A 165 -0.68 -11.17 5.64
N PHE A 166 0.04 -10.13 5.25
CA PHE A 166 0.65 -9.17 6.17
C PHE A 166 -0.39 -8.26 6.82
N ALA A 167 -1.35 -7.75 6.03
CA ALA A 167 -2.41 -6.88 6.53
C ALA A 167 -3.31 -7.57 7.57
N GLN A 168 -3.57 -8.87 7.42
CA GLN A 168 -4.31 -9.69 8.39
C GLN A 168 -3.60 -9.81 9.75
N LEU A 169 -2.28 -9.58 9.81
CA LEU A 169 -1.54 -9.45 11.06
C LEU A 169 -1.62 -8.06 11.69
N GLY A 170 -2.41 -7.14 11.12
CA GLY A 170 -2.47 -5.76 11.57
C GLY A 170 -1.25 -4.94 11.12
N ARG A 171 -0.45 -5.43 10.15
CA ARG A 171 0.73 -4.72 9.64
C ARG A 171 0.35 -3.77 8.52
N ARG A 172 0.74 -2.51 8.64
CA ARG A 172 0.53 -1.52 7.59
C ARG A 172 1.25 -1.95 6.32
N THR A 173 0.47 -2.32 5.31
CA THR A 173 0.95 -2.96 4.09
C THR A 173 0.56 -2.17 2.86
N LEU A 174 1.50 -1.92 1.96
CA LEU A 174 1.26 -1.35 0.65
C LEU A 174 1.56 -2.40 -0.42
N LEU A 175 0.57 -2.66 -1.27
CA LEU A 175 0.75 -3.41 -2.51
C LEU A 175 0.88 -2.42 -3.67
N VAL A 176 1.96 -2.54 -4.44
CA VAL A 176 2.23 -1.68 -5.60
C VAL A 176 2.30 -2.53 -6.86
N ASP A 177 1.47 -2.21 -7.84
CA ASP A 177 1.57 -2.78 -9.18
C ASP A 177 2.64 -2.02 -9.97
N ALA A 178 3.85 -2.56 -10.03
CA ALA A 178 4.94 -2.04 -10.82
C ALA A 178 5.08 -2.72 -12.20
N ASP A 179 4.16 -3.63 -12.56
CA ASP A 179 4.03 -4.12 -13.93
C ASP A 179 3.21 -3.12 -14.76
N MET A 180 3.83 -2.01 -15.14
CA MET A 180 3.18 -0.98 -15.97
C MET A 180 2.91 -1.45 -17.40
N ARG A 181 3.42 -2.63 -17.83
CA ARG A 181 3.20 -3.17 -19.17
C ARG A 181 1.94 -4.00 -19.27
N LYS A 182 1.69 -4.84 -18.27
CA LYS A 182 0.52 -5.72 -18.20
C LYS A 182 -0.01 -5.76 -16.76
N PRO A 183 -0.51 -4.63 -16.25
CA PRO A 183 -0.96 -4.51 -14.86
C PRO A 183 -2.09 -5.49 -14.55
N GLN A 184 -2.09 -6.07 -13.37
CA GLN A 184 -3.07 -7.08 -12.96
C GLN A 184 -3.72 -6.79 -11.61
N GLN A 185 -3.08 -5.97 -10.76
CA GLN A 185 -3.61 -5.76 -9.41
C GLN A 185 -4.99 -5.10 -9.42
N HIS A 186 -5.24 -4.17 -10.38
CA HIS A 186 -6.56 -3.55 -10.52
C HIS A 186 -7.65 -4.57 -10.86
N VAL A 187 -7.33 -5.60 -11.67
CA VAL A 187 -8.27 -6.68 -11.99
C VAL A 187 -8.50 -7.57 -10.77
N LEU A 188 -7.43 -7.94 -10.06
CA LEU A 188 -7.50 -8.82 -8.89
C LEU A 188 -8.27 -8.21 -7.71
N PHE A 189 -8.29 -6.89 -7.60
CA PHE A 189 -8.98 -6.17 -6.53
C PHE A 189 -10.24 -5.41 -6.98
N GLY A 190 -10.64 -5.52 -8.25
CA GLY A 190 -11.79 -4.78 -8.79
C GLY A 190 -11.62 -3.26 -8.72
N ALA A 191 -10.37 -2.78 -8.83
CA ALA A 191 -10.02 -1.37 -8.78
C ALA A 191 -10.06 -0.72 -10.17
N THR A 192 -10.23 0.61 -10.20
CA THR A 192 -9.95 1.39 -11.41
C THR A 192 -8.43 1.51 -11.61
N ASN A 193 -8.00 1.61 -12.87
CA ASN A 193 -6.59 1.83 -13.23
C ASN A 193 -6.39 3.15 -13.99
N LEU A 194 -7.23 4.14 -13.70
CA LEU A 194 -7.17 5.46 -14.35
C LEU A 194 -6.07 6.35 -13.78
N GLN A 195 -5.68 6.11 -12.56
CA GLN A 195 -4.60 6.77 -11.85
C GLN A 195 -3.78 5.71 -11.10
N GLY A 196 -2.47 5.89 -11.03
CA GLY A 196 -1.62 4.92 -10.37
C GLY A 196 -0.15 5.34 -10.32
N LEU A 197 0.72 4.36 -10.25
CA LEU A 197 2.17 4.56 -10.13
C LEU A 197 2.75 5.37 -11.31
N SER A 198 2.27 5.12 -12.54
CA SER A 198 2.77 5.79 -13.73
C SER A 198 2.54 7.31 -13.69
N GLU A 199 1.36 7.76 -13.27
CA GLU A 199 1.09 9.20 -13.12
C GLU A 199 1.78 9.78 -11.90
N ALA A 200 1.82 9.05 -10.79
CA ALA A 200 2.50 9.53 -9.59
C ALA A 200 3.96 9.89 -9.90
N ILE A 201 4.65 9.06 -10.70
CA ILE A 201 6.03 9.32 -11.11
C ILE A 201 6.10 10.39 -12.21
N SER A 202 5.33 10.26 -13.30
CA SER A 202 5.45 11.12 -14.48
C SER A 202 5.05 12.57 -14.19
N LEU A 203 3.98 12.76 -13.41
CA LEU A 203 3.45 14.08 -13.06
C LEU A 203 3.99 14.61 -11.73
N ASN A 204 4.77 13.80 -11.00
CA ASN A 204 5.28 14.11 -9.66
C ASN A 204 4.15 14.54 -8.69
N VAL A 205 3.09 13.75 -8.67
CA VAL A 205 1.92 13.99 -7.83
C VAL A 205 1.79 12.91 -6.75
N LYS A 206 1.04 13.23 -5.68
CA LYS A 206 0.75 12.25 -4.62
C LYS A 206 0.03 11.04 -5.22
N PRO A 207 0.49 9.80 -4.95
CA PRO A 207 -0.15 8.58 -5.46
C PRO A 207 -1.60 8.45 -4.97
N TYR A 208 -2.47 7.97 -5.85
CA TYR A 208 -3.83 7.60 -5.49
C TYR A 208 -3.84 6.17 -4.93
N LEU A 209 -4.12 6.03 -3.65
CA LEU A 209 -4.13 4.75 -2.95
C LEU A 209 -5.55 4.27 -2.72
N HIS A 210 -5.84 3.03 -3.09
CA HIS A 210 -7.11 2.39 -2.81
C HIS A 210 -7.07 1.72 -1.43
N SER A 211 -8.11 1.91 -0.62
CA SER A 211 -8.33 1.14 0.61
C SER A 211 -8.98 -0.20 0.30
N VAL A 212 -8.61 -1.26 1.01
CA VAL A 212 -9.11 -2.61 0.74
C VAL A 212 -10.19 -3.00 1.75
N ASN A 213 -11.36 -3.40 1.26
CA ASN A 213 -12.48 -3.82 2.09
C ASN A 213 -12.09 -5.01 2.99
N GLY A 214 -12.43 -4.92 4.28
CA GLY A 214 -12.10 -5.95 5.27
C GLY A 214 -10.63 -5.97 5.72
N LEU A 215 -9.76 -5.11 5.16
CA LEU A 215 -8.32 -5.07 5.45
C LEU A 215 -7.88 -3.62 5.73
N PRO A 216 -8.17 -3.07 6.92
CA PRO A 216 -7.92 -1.65 7.24
C PRO A 216 -6.44 -1.26 7.19
N PHE A 217 -5.53 -2.23 7.31
CA PHE A 217 -4.08 -2.01 7.25
C PHE A 217 -3.49 -2.20 5.85
N MET A 218 -4.33 -2.36 4.80
CA MET A 218 -3.87 -2.57 3.44
C MET A 218 -4.26 -1.43 2.52
N HIS A 219 -3.27 -0.94 1.77
CA HIS A 219 -3.51 -0.08 0.62
C HIS A 219 -3.00 -0.72 -0.66
N LEU A 220 -3.68 -0.40 -1.75
CA LEU A 220 -3.29 -0.80 -3.09
C LEU A 220 -2.96 0.44 -3.93
N LEU A 221 -1.81 0.43 -4.58
CA LEU A 221 -1.45 1.35 -5.65
C LEU A 221 -1.44 0.58 -6.97
N THR A 222 -2.37 0.89 -7.83
CA THR A 222 -2.43 0.33 -9.20
C THR A 222 -1.33 0.92 -10.07
N ALA A 223 -1.04 0.28 -11.20
CA ALA A 223 0.00 0.77 -12.11
C ALA A 223 -0.35 2.10 -12.79
N GLY A 224 -1.63 2.40 -12.94
CA GLY A 224 -2.12 3.50 -13.78
C GLY A 224 -2.12 3.15 -15.27
N PRO A 225 -2.39 4.12 -16.15
CA PRO A 225 -2.30 3.96 -17.58
C PRO A 225 -0.90 3.55 -18.03
N VAL A 226 -0.82 2.70 -19.06
CA VAL A 226 0.44 2.21 -19.60
C VAL A 226 1.27 3.37 -20.16
N PRO A 227 2.44 3.69 -19.60
CA PRO A 227 3.27 4.77 -20.10
C PRO A 227 4.05 4.32 -21.36
N LYS A 228 4.57 5.28 -22.11
CA LYS A 228 5.41 4.98 -23.28
C LYS A 228 6.71 4.26 -22.90
N ASN A 229 7.33 4.68 -21.82
CA ASN A 229 8.64 4.23 -21.35
C ASN A 229 8.59 3.79 -19.88
N PRO A 230 8.06 2.58 -19.56
CA PRO A 230 7.97 2.08 -18.19
C PRO A 230 9.32 2.00 -17.47
N LEU A 231 10.38 1.53 -18.16
CA LEU A 231 11.70 1.36 -17.57
C LEU A 231 12.30 2.68 -17.10
N GLU A 232 12.18 3.73 -17.90
CA GLU A 232 12.68 5.06 -17.55
C GLU A 232 11.96 5.63 -16.32
N LEU A 233 10.64 5.45 -16.24
CA LEU A 233 9.88 5.85 -15.05
C LEU A 233 10.31 5.09 -13.80
N LEU A 234 10.47 3.78 -13.90
CA LEU A 234 10.89 2.93 -12.77
C LEU A 234 12.36 3.16 -12.38
N SER A 235 13.16 3.76 -13.25
CA SER A 235 14.56 4.15 -12.99
C SER A 235 14.68 5.62 -12.55
N ASP A 236 13.60 6.38 -12.56
CA ASP A 236 13.58 7.79 -12.17
C ASP A 236 13.74 7.97 -10.65
N GLY A 237 14.49 9.00 -10.25
CA GLY A 237 14.69 9.33 -8.83
C GLY A 237 13.39 9.62 -8.07
N ARG A 238 12.31 10.01 -8.76
CA ARG A 238 10.97 10.20 -8.15
C ARG A 238 10.39 8.91 -7.63
N PHE A 239 10.62 7.77 -8.32
CA PHE A 239 10.22 6.47 -7.78
C PHE A 239 10.99 6.11 -6.51
N ALA A 240 12.30 6.38 -6.48
CA ALA A 240 13.11 6.20 -5.27
C ALA A 240 12.63 7.07 -4.10
N ASN A 241 12.21 8.31 -4.37
CA ASN A 241 11.63 9.20 -3.37
C ASN A 241 10.31 8.65 -2.82
N LEU A 242 9.40 8.18 -3.69
CA LEU A 242 8.16 7.53 -3.27
C LEU A 242 8.42 6.31 -2.37
N LEU A 243 9.40 5.45 -2.73
CA LEU A 243 9.77 4.31 -1.90
C LEU A 243 10.32 4.75 -0.54
N THR A 244 11.04 5.86 -0.48
CA THR A 244 11.55 6.44 0.77
C THR A 244 10.41 6.94 1.66
N ASP A 245 9.43 7.64 1.09
CA ASP A 245 8.25 8.11 1.81
C ASP A 245 7.42 6.93 2.33
N TRP A 246 7.22 5.92 1.51
CA TRP A 246 6.47 4.73 1.90
C TRP A 246 7.17 3.90 2.96
N ARG A 247 8.52 3.89 3.03
CA ARG A 247 9.28 3.24 4.11
C ARG A 247 8.94 3.79 5.50
N ASN A 248 8.52 5.04 5.57
CA ASN A 248 8.13 5.68 6.83
C ASN A 248 6.66 5.44 7.19
N ALA A 249 5.81 5.19 6.17
CA ALA A 249 4.37 5.04 6.33
C ALA A 249 3.92 3.57 6.52
N TYR A 250 4.63 2.62 5.92
CA TYR A 250 4.26 1.21 5.90
C TYR A 250 5.33 0.34 6.55
N GLU A 251 4.93 -0.82 7.07
CA GLU A 251 5.83 -1.85 7.61
C GLU A 251 6.22 -2.85 6.52
N PHE A 252 5.31 -3.11 5.58
CA PHE A 252 5.54 -4.00 4.44
C PHE A 252 5.13 -3.33 3.14
N ILE A 253 5.97 -3.46 2.12
CA ILE A 253 5.70 -3.00 0.77
C ILE A 253 5.99 -4.15 -0.18
N VAL A 254 4.97 -4.61 -0.90
CA VAL A 254 5.07 -5.68 -1.89
C VAL A 254 5.00 -5.05 -3.28
N LEU A 255 6.03 -5.27 -4.09
CA LEU A 255 6.13 -4.76 -5.46
C LEU A 255 5.89 -5.90 -6.44
N ASP A 256 4.78 -5.82 -7.20
CA ASP A 256 4.51 -6.71 -8.33
C ASP A 256 5.29 -6.23 -9.55
N THR A 257 6.00 -7.13 -10.25
CA THR A 257 6.88 -6.76 -11.35
C THR A 257 6.52 -7.50 -12.64
N PRO A 258 6.91 -7.02 -13.82
CA PRO A 258 6.79 -7.78 -15.07
C PRO A 258 7.78 -8.96 -15.11
N PRO A 259 7.59 -9.93 -16.05
CA PRO A 259 8.52 -11.04 -16.21
C PRO A 259 9.89 -10.57 -16.72
N VAL A 260 10.97 -11.09 -16.12
CA VAL A 260 12.35 -10.66 -16.41
C VAL A 260 12.79 -11.01 -17.84
N GLU A 261 12.25 -12.08 -18.45
CA GLU A 261 12.54 -12.43 -19.83
C GLU A 261 12.07 -11.39 -20.86
N GLN A 262 11.01 -10.64 -20.53
CA GLN A 262 10.39 -9.69 -21.45
C GLN A 262 11.00 -8.29 -21.39
N CYS A 263 11.50 -7.85 -20.24
CA CYS A 263 12.01 -6.50 -20.04
C CYS A 263 12.98 -6.41 -18.85
N ALA A 264 13.62 -5.25 -18.71
CA ALA A 264 14.53 -4.97 -17.61
C ALA A 264 13.84 -4.32 -16.40
N ASP A 265 12.57 -3.97 -16.52
CA ASP A 265 11.80 -3.24 -15.51
C ASP A 265 11.85 -3.92 -14.14
N ALA A 266 11.67 -5.26 -14.13
CA ALA A 266 11.75 -6.05 -12.89
C ALA A 266 13.10 -5.95 -12.19
N LEU A 267 14.19 -5.81 -12.95
CA LEU A 267 15.54 -5.64 -12.38
C LEU A 267 15.71 -4.25 -11.77
N ALA A 268 15.18 -3.21 -12.43
CA ALA A 268 15.17 -1.86 -11.89
C ALA A 268 14.39 -1.81 -10.56
N VAL A 269 13.18 -2.40 -10.52
CA VAL A 269 12.38 -2.50 -9.30
C VAL A 269 13.09 -3.32 -8.22
N ALA A 270 13.69 -4.47 -8.56
CA ALA A 270 14.42 -5.31 -7.62
C ALA A 270 15.62 -4.57 -6.99
N THR A 271 16.34 -3.78 -7.78
CA THR A 271 17.46 -2.95 -7.30
C THR A 271 16.99 -1.93 -6.27
N MET A 272 15.88 -1.24 -6.54
CA MET A 272 15.33 -0.24 -5.62
C MET A 272 14.69 -0.86 -4.37
N ALA A 273 14.07 -2.02 -4.48
CA ALA A 273 13.52 -2.77 -3.37
C ALA A 273 14.60 -3.28 -2.41
N GLN A 274 15.80 -3.55 -2.92
CA GLN A 274 16.93 -4.14 -2.20
C GLN A 274 16.70 -5.57 -1.69
N ARG A 275 15.49 -6.12 -1.82
CA ARG A 275 15.10 -7.48 -1.42
C ARG A 275 14.20 -8.09 -2.48
N THR A 276 14.48 -9.30 -2.87
CA THR A 276 13.79 -9.99 -3.97
C THR A 276 13.36 -11.38 -3.55
N LEU A 277 12.11 -11.72 -3.86
CA LEU A 277 11.56 -13.06 -3.77
C LEU A 277 11.36 -13.59 -5.19
N ILE A 278 11.91 -14.77 -5.49
CA ILE A 278 11.73 -15.42 -6.80
C ILE A 278 10.47 -16.28 -6.76
N LEU A 279 9.69 -16.21 -7.82
CA LEU A 279 8.60 -17.13 -8.08
C LEU A 279 8.90 -17.99 -9.31
N SER A 280 8.66 -19.28 -9.20
CA SER A 280 8.71 -20.24 -10.30
C SER A 280 7.44 -21.07 -10.30
N ARG A 281 6.94 -21.45 -11.48
CA ARG A 281 5.78 -22.33 -11.62
C ARG A 281 6.22 -23.75 -11.90
N ALA A 282 5.76 -24.68 -11.07
CA ALA A 282 6.03 -26.12 -11.25
C ALA A 282 5.58 -26.58 -12.64
N ARG A 283 6.38 -27.43 -13.29
CA ARG A 283 6.13 -28.00 -14.62
C ARG A 283 6.04 -26.96 -15.75
N HIS A 284 6.34 -25.68 -15.48
CA HIS A 284 6.32 -24.60 -16.47
C HIS A 284 7.66 -23.87 -16.53
N THR A 285 8.19 -23.43 -15.39
CA THR A 285 9.48 -22.74 -15.33
C THR A 285 10.62 -23.73 -15.50
N THR A 286 11.52 -23.47 -16.45
CA THR A 286 12.66 -24.34 -16.72
C THR A 286 13.86 -23.97 -15.85
N TYR A 287 14.75 -24.95 -15.60
CA TYR A 287 16.02 -24.70 -14.94
C TYR A 287 16.85 -23.64 -15.68
N LYS A 288 16.83 -23.66 -17.02
CA LYS A 288 17.55 -22.70 -17.86
C LYS A 288 17.06 -21.26 -17.63
N SER A 289 15.73 -21.05 -17.58
CA SER A 289 15.14 -19.73 -17.34
C SER A 289 15.42 -19.25 -15.92
N THR A 290 15.28 -20.12 -14.91
CA THR A 290 15.60 -19.77 -13.52
C THR A 290 17.08 -19.40 -13.36
N ARG A 291 17.99 -20.14 -13.97
CA ARG A 291 19.43 -19.83 -13.94
C ARG A 291 19.74 -18.51 -14.63
N ALA A 292 19.07 -18.19 -15.75
CA ALA A 292 19.21 -16.91 -16.42
C ALA A 292 18.70 -15.76 -15.55
N LEU A 293 17.57 -15.92 -14.89
CA LEU A 293 17.02 -14.97 -13.91
C LEU A 293 18.02 -14.71 -12.78
N LEU A 294 18.56 -15.76 -12.15
CA LEU A 294 19.53 -15.64 -11.06
C LEU A 294 20.79 -14.88 -11.48
N ARG A 295 21.30 -15.12 -12.69
CA ARG A 295 22.45 -14.37 -13.23
C ARG A 295 22.14 -12.90 -13.38
N ARG A 296 20.94 -12.54 -13.90
CA ARG A 296 20.54 -11.15 -14.08
C ARG A 296 20.32 -10.46 -12.72
N LEU A 297 19.72 -11.14 -11.74
CA LEU A 297 19.58 -10.63 -10.39
C LEU A 297 20.93 -10.47 -9.67
N GLY A 298 21.90 -11.34 -9.93
CA GLY A 298 23.26 -11.24 -9.38
C GLY A 298 24.01 -9.97 -9.81
N SER A 299 23.59 -9.31 -10.90
CA SER A 299 24.11 -7.98 -11.29
C SER A 299 23.42 -6.82 -10.57
N THR A 300 22.36 -7.08 -9.83
CA THR A 300 21.69 -6.09 -8.99
C THR A 300 22.24 -6.15 -7.55
N GLN A 301 22.08 -5.08 -6.80
CA GLN A 301 22.43 -5.08 -5.36
C GLN A 301 21.30 -5.65 -4.47
N SER A 302 20.33 -6.32 -5.07
CA SER A 302 19.18 -6.85 -4.36
C SER A 302 19.52 -8.16 -3.65
N ARG A 303 19.21 -8.25 -2.35
CA ARG A 303 19.32 -9.48 -1.56
C ARG A 303 18.23 -10.45 -1.96
N LEU A 304 18.60 -11.65 -2.40
CA LEU A 304 17.66 -12.74 -2.64
C LEU A 304 17.19 -13.31 -1.30
N LEU A 305 15.88 -13.24 -1.04
CA LEU A 305 15.25 -13.79 0.17
C LEU A 305 15.00 -15.29 0.07
N GLY A 306 14.72 -15.78 -1.14
CA GLY A 306 14.41 -17.17 -1.41
C GLY A 306 13.64 -17.35 -2.71
N ALA A 307 13.13 -18.57 -2.91
CA ALA A 307 12.30 -18.91 -4.06
C ALA A 307 11.02 -19.63 -3.61
N VAL A 308 9.91 -19.28 -4.24
CA VAL A 308 8.60 -19.93 -4.08
C VAL A 308 8.31 -20.74 -5.32
N ILE A 309 7.86 -21.98 -5.13
CA ILE A 309 7.39 -22.84 -6.23
C ILE A 309 5.86 -22.88 -6.19
N ASN A 310 5.24 -22.37 -7.22
CA ASN A 310 3.80 -22.34 -7.39
C ASN A 310 3.31 -23.59 -8.11
N HIS A 311 2.33 -24.27 -7.51
CA HIS A 311 1.79 -25.54 -7.99
C HIS A 311 0.32 -25.41 -8.42
N PHE A 312 0.03 -24.62 -9.47
CA PHE A 312 -1.32 -24.57 -10.07
C PHE A 312 -1.31 -24.79 -11.56
#